data_35de2d0c667b054e85df0b23d097c17a
#
_entry.id   35de2d0c667b054e85df0b23d097c17a
#
_cell.length_a   1.000
_cell.length_b   1.000
_cell.length_c   1.000
_cell.angle_alpha   90.00
_cell.angle_beta   90.00
_cell.angle_gamma   90.00
#
_symmetry.space_group_name_H-M   'P 1'
#
loop_
_entity.id
_entity.type
_entity.pdbx_description
1 polymer ?
#
loop_
_entity_poly.entity_id
_entity_poly.type
_entity_poly.pdbx_seq_one_letter_code
_entity_poly.pdbx_strand_id
1 'polypeptide(L)'
;MSTYNIVVVGAGVTGLTTALLLSKTPANKVTVIAKHMPGDYDIEYASPWAGASYMPFGKKGSDHAEWERATWPALRDLAEHQPESGIHFQDITIHNRLKDQNTATGQWSAELTSANPWFKDFVLNFQNLPRDQLPPGIDNAQRFTSVCINTAIYLPWLVSQCMKNGCVFKRAVLKHISEAAETHHSGKKANVVVNCTGLASRTLGGVADDQVYPVRGQIMIVRNDPGSMTSISGSDDGGDEVSYIFPRAAGGGTVIGGTYQKNNWDPLPDPNFANRIMQRALKLDPRLVKEGQGVEGLDIVRHGVGLRPARTDGPRIEKDQVDGVKVVHNYGHGGFGYQVSFSCAEKAVGLVNEIIQQQHDRAKL
;
A
#
# COMPACT_ATOMS: atom_id res chain seq x y z
N MET A 1 -1.97 -19.93 -30.92
CA MET A 1 -1.71 -19.94 -29.45
C MET A 1 -3.02 -19.75 -28.73
N SER A 2 -3.30 -20.55 -27.70
CA SER A 2 -4.50 -20.38 -26.88
C SER A 2 -4.45 -19.02 -26.15
N THR A 3 -5.57 -18.32 -26.09
CA THR A 3 -5.71 -17.08 -25.33
C THR A 3 -6.53 -17.31 -24.08
N TYR A 4 -6.21 -16.64 -22.98
CA TYR A 4 -6.87 -16.78 -21.69
C TYR A 4 -7.50 -15.44 -21.28
N ASN A 5 -8.80 -15.49 -21.02
CA ASN A 5 -9.57 -14.36 -20.56
C ASN A 5 -9.46 -14.26 -19.04
N ILE A 6 -8.93 -13.17 -18.52
CA ILE A 6 -8.72 -12.97 -17.10
C ILE A 6 -9.43 -11.67 -16.69
N VAL A 7 -10.20 -11.72 -15.60
CA VAL A 7 -10.81 -10.53 -15.02
C VAL A 7 -10.18 -10.27 -13.65
N VAL A 8 -9.63 -9.07 -13.47
CA VAL A 8 -9.12 -8.56 -12.19
C VAL A 8 -10.17 -7.62 -11.62
N VAL A 9 -10.64 -7.90 -10.41
CA VAL A 9 -11.66 -7.09 -9.71
C VAL A 9 -10.97 -6.23 -8.65
N GLY A 10 -10.97 -4.92 -8.87
CA GLY A 10 -10.32 -3.92 -8.03
C GLY A 10 -9.19 -3.20 -8.77
N ALA A 11 -9.17 -1.86 -8.71
CA ALA A 11 -8.16 -0.98 -9.32
C ALA A 11 -7.34 -0.20 -8.27
N GLY A 12 -7.17 -0.76 -7.08
CA GLY A 12 -6.17 -0.35 -6.11
C GLY A 12 -4.77 -0.82 -6.51
N VAL A 13 -3.74 -0.46 -5.74
CA VAL A 13 -2.35 -0.85 -6.03
C VAL A 13 -2.21 -2.36 -6.24
N THR A 14 -2.87 -3.18 -5.43
CA THR A 14 -2.82 -4.64 -5.54
C THR A 14 -3.38 -5.13 -6.88
N GLY A 15 -4.58 -4.69 -7.26
CA GLY A 15 -5.22 -5.11 -8.51
C GLY A 15 -4.49 -4.60 -9.75
N LEU A 16 -4.02 -3.35 -9.74
CA LEU A 16 -3.28 -2.77 -10.85
C LEU A 16 -1.92 -3.44 -11.04
N THR A 17 -1.18 -3.72 -9.96
CA THR A 17 0.10 -4.44 -10.05
C THR A 17 -0.11 -5.88 -10.56
N THR A 18 -1.16 -6.56 -10.08
CA THR A 18 -1.51 -7.91 -10.56
C THR A 18 -1.89 -7.90 -12.06
N ALA A 19 -2.72 -6.94 -12.48
CA ALA A 19 -3.10 -6.79 -13.89
C ALA A 19 -1.89 -6.47 -14.78
N LEU A 20 -0.98 -5.62 -14.31
CA LEU A 20 0.26 -5.30 -15.02
C LEU A 20 1.11 -6.56 -15.23
N LEU A 21 1.32 -7.36 -14.18
CA LEU A 21 2.13 -8.58 -14.30
C LEU A 21 1.47 -9.64 -15.20
N LEU A 22 0.16 -9.84 -15.07
CA LEU A 22 -0.61 -10.75 -15.93
C LEU A 22 -0.52 -10.36 -17.40
N SER A 23 -0.60 -9.06 -17.70
CA SER A 23 -0.61 -8.53 -19.06
C SER A 23 0.74 -8.56 -19.78
N LYS A 24 1.85 -8.80 -19.06
CA LYS A 24 3.16 -9.06 -19.67
C LYS A 24 3.19 -10.35 -20.50
N THR A 25 2.27 -11.28 -20.26
CA THR A 25 2.11 -12.50 -21.05
C THR A 25 1.12 -12.26 -22.19
N PRO A 26 1.53 -12.29 -23.48
CA PRO A 26 0.66 -11.92 -24.61
C PRO A 26 -0.59 -12.79 -24.77
N ALA A 27 -0.55 -14.03 -24.28
CA ALA A 27 -1.67 -14.94 -24.29
C ALA A 27 -2.78 -14.52 -23.32
N ASN A 28 -2.48 -13.74 -22.31
CA ASN A 28 -3.44 -13.27 -21.32
C ASN A 28 -4.18 -12.03 -21.86
N LYS A 29 -5.50 -12.10 -21.91
CA LYS A 29 -6.38 -10.96 -22.21
C LYS A 29 -6.99 -10.52 -20.88
N VAL A 30 -6.59 -9.35 -20.40
CA VAL A 30 -6.94 -8.87 -19.06
C VAL A 30 -7.98 -7.78 -19.12
N THR A 31 -9.06 -7.95 -18.36
CA THR A 31 -10.02 -6.88 -18.05
C THR A 31 -9.92 -6.52 -16.58
N VAL A 32 -9.77 -5.25 -16.26
CA VAL A 32 -9.84 -4.74 -14.90
C VAL A 32 -11.21 -4.12 -14.66
N ILE A 33 -11.90 -4.58 -13.62
CA ILE A 33 -13.23 -4.07 -13.23
C ILE A 33 -13.13 -3.51 -11.82
N ALA A 34 -13.64 -2.30 -11.62
CA ALA A 34 -13.64 -1.72 -10.29
C ALA A 34 -14.76 -0.69 -10.11
N LYS A 35 -15.25 -0.57 -8.86
CA LYS A 35 -16.13 0.52 -8.41
C LYS A 35 -15.37 1.86 -8.46
N HIS A 36 -14.15 1.87 -7.93
CA HIS A 36 -13.28 3.04 -7.87
C HIS A 36 -12.06 2.86 -8.78
N MET A 37 -11.66 3.94 -9.43
CA MET A 37 -10.51 4.00 -10.33
C MET A 37 -9.52 5.07 -9.85
N PRO A 38 -8.23 5.02 -10.27
CA PRO A 38 -7.30 6.11 -10.00
C PRO A 38 -7.87 7.48 -10.36
N GLY A 39 -7.79 8.42 -9.41
CA GLY A 39 -8.45 9.72 -9.46
C GLY A 39 -9.68 9.83 -8.54
N ASP A 40 -10.28 8.72 -8.14
CA ASP A 40 -11.33 8.71 -7.11
C ASP A 40 -10.71 8.82 -5.71
N TYR A 41 -11.44 9.48 -4.81
CA TYR A 41 -11.05 9.66 -3.40
C TYR A 41 -12.20 9.25 -2.48
N ASP A 42 -12.58 7.98 -2.55
CA ASP A 42 -13.51 7.36 -1.61
C ASP A 42 -12.76 6.76 -0.43
N ILE A 43 -13.37 6.75 0.77
CA ILE A 43 -12.71 6.23 1.99
C ILE A 43 -12.41 4.73 1.90
N GLU A 44 -13.24 3.95 1.20
CA GLU A 44 -13.06 2.51 0.99
C GLU A 44 -12.00 2.21 -0.08
N TYR A 45 -11.68 3.17 -0.92
CA TYR A 45 -10.60 3.07 -1.91
C TYR A 45 -9.28 3.50 -1.26
N ALA A 46 -8.66 2.60 -0.50
CA ALA A 46 -7.52 2.91 0.36
C ALA A 46 -6.28 3.44 -0.36
N SER A 47 -6.00 2.98 -1.59
CA SER A 47 -4.72 3.22 -2.28
C SER A 47 -4.35 4.68 -2.47
N PRO A 48 -5.24 5.63 -2.84
CA PRO A 48 -4.92 7.06 -2.97
C PRO A 48 -4.52 7.73 -1.65
N TRP A 49 -4.97 7.19 -0.51
CA TRP A 49 -4.76 7.78 0.81
C TRP A 49 -3.43 7.37 1.48
N ALA A 50 -2.72 6.40 0.91
CA ALA A 50 -1.42 5.97 1.42
C ALA A 50 -0.37 7.07 1.30
N GLY A 51 0.67 7.06 2.14
CA GLY A 51 1.77 7.99 2.12
C GLY A 51 2.44 8.19 0.74
N ALA A 52 2.88 7.19 0.01
CA ALA A 52 3.27 5.90 0.46
C ALA A 52 4.79 5.84 0.51
N SER A 53 5.31 4.88 1.20
CA SER A 53 6.75 4.67 1.35
C SER A 53 7.05 3.18 1.49
N TYR A 54 8.31 2.82 1.30
CA TYR A 54 8.78 1.50 1.64
C TYR A 54 9.51 1.55 2.98
N MET A 55 8.90 0.95 3.99
CA MET A 55 9.46 0.80 5.34
C MET A 55 9.22 -0.66 5.78
N PRO A 56 10.25 -1.51 5.84
CA PRO A 56 10.08 -2.93 6.17
C PRO A 56 9.69 -3.13 7.64
N PHE A 57 8.43 -3.46 7.89
CA PHE A 57 7.88 -3.74 9.22
C PHE A 57 7.83 -5.24 9.54
N GLY A 58 7.90 -6.09 8.51
CA GLY A 58 7.77 -7.53 8.67
C GLY A 58 8.78 -8.09 9.66
N LYS A 59 8.30 -8.90 10.60
CA LYS A 59 9.18 -9.59 11.56
C LYS A 59 10.14 -10.52 10.81
N LYS A 60 11.40 -10.49 11.17
CA LYS A 60 12.42 -11.38 10.57
C LYS A 60 11.95 -12.83 10.48
N GLY A 61 12.02 -13.42 9.28
CA GLY A 61 11.60 -14.80 9.02
C GLY A 61 10.10 -15.01 8.87
N SER A 62 9.28 -13.95 8.86
CA SER A 62 7.85 -14.04 8.53
C SER A 62 7.63 -13.91 7.02
N ASP A 63 6.49 -14.44 6.54
CA ASP A 63 6.06 -14.27 5.15
C ASP A 63 6.00 -12.79 4.76
N HIS A 64 5.59 -11.92 5.69
CA HIS A 64 5.52 -10.48 5.44
C HIS A 64 6.91 -9.90 5.13
N ALA A 65 7.94 -10.25 5.92
CA ALA A 65 9.31 -9.81 5.66
C ALA A 65 9.83 -10.31 4.29
N GLU A 66 9.50 -11.55 3.92
CA GLU A 66 9.88 -12.09 2.62
C GLU A 66 9.15 -11.40 1.46
N TRP A 67 7.87 -11.04 1.61
CA TRP A 67 7.13 -10.26 0.60
C TRP A 67 7.69 -8.83 0.45
N GLU A 68 8.04 -8.18 1.55
CA GLU A 68 8.71 -6.88 1.51
C GLU A 68 10.05 -6.99 0.79
N ARG A 69 10.89 -7.97 1.18
CA ARG A 69 12.19 -8.23 0.54
C ARG A 69 12.04 -8.45 -0.97
N ALA A 70 11.09 -9.29 -1.38
CA ALA A 70 10.88 -9.63 -2.79
C ALA A 70 10.31 -8.45 -3.61
N THR A 71 9.58 -7.51 -2.98
CA THR A 71 9.07 -6.32 -3.66
C THR A 71 10.11 -5.25 -3.88
N TRP A 72 11.13 -5.14 -3.01
CA TRP A 72 12.13 -4.07 -3.06
C TRP A 72 12.83 -3.89 -4.42
N PRO A 73 13.31 -4.95 -5.10
CA PRO A 73 13.97 -4.78 -6.39
C PRO A 73 13.11 -4.07 -7.45
N ALA A 74 11.81 -4.35 -7.48
CA ALA A 74 10.90 -3.71 -8.42
C ALA A 74 10.66 -2.23 -8.09
N LEU A 75 10.49 -1.88 -6.81
CA LEU A 75 10.33 -0.48 -6.40
C LEU A 75 11.62 0.33 -6.62
N ARG A 76 12.77 -0.28 -6.35
CA ARG A 76 14.09 0.29 -6.61
C ARG A 76 14.29 0.57 -8.10
N ASP A 77 13.99 -0.40 -8.96
CA ASP A 77 14.11 -0.25 -10.41
C ASP A 77 13.23 0.88 -10.95
N LEU A 78 11.98 1.00 -10.45
CA LEU A 78 11.10 2.10 -10.80
C LEU A 78 11.65 3.46 -10.37
N ALA A 79 12.20 3.56 -9.17
CA ALA A 79 12.80 4.80 -8.68
C ALA A 79 14.06 5.21 -9.48
N GLU A 80 14.84 4.21 -9.93
CA GLU A 80 16.11 4.42 -10.63
C GLU A 80 15.91 4.73 -12.10
N HIS A 81 14.96 4.07 -12.78
CA HIS A 81 14.85 4.08 -14.23
C HIS A 81 13.54 4.66 -14.79
N GLN A 82 12.52 4.86 -13.96
CA GLN A 82 11.19 5.28 -14.39
C GLN A 82 10.60 6.40 -13.49
N PRO A 83 11.23 7.59 -13.48
CA PRO A 83 10.81 8.70 -12.61
C PRO A 83 9.37 9.16 -12.87
N GLU A 84 8.85 8.93 -14.10
CA GLU A 84 7.45 9.20 -14.46
C GLU A 84 6.46 8.31 -13.72
N SER A 85 6.91 7.24 -13.06
CA SER A 85 6.07 6.42 -12.17
C SER A 85 5.64 7.16 -10.91
N GLY A 86 6.32 8.26 -10.56
CA GLY A 86 6.12 8.98 -9.30
C GLY A 86 6.72 8.27 -8.08
N ILE A 87 7.57 7.25 -8.30
CA ILE A 87 8.40 6.62 -7.28
C ILE A 87 9.79 7.24 -7.35
N HIS A 88 10.34 7.63 -6.21
CA HIS A 88 11.67 8.24 -6.14
C HIS A 88 12.40 7.80 -4.87
N PHE A 89 13.72 7.80 -4.92
CA PHE A 89 14.53 7.60 -3.73
C PHE A 89 14.35 8.77 -2.77
N GLN A 90 14.27 8.43 -1.49
CA GLN A 90 14.14 9.39 -0.41
C GLN A 90 14.81 8.85 0.85
N ASP A 91 15.64 9.67 1.49
CA ASP A 91 16.18 9.32 2.80
C ASP A 91 15.07 9.29 3.83
N ILE A 92 15.12 8.31 4.71
CA ILE A 92 14.23 8.20 5.85
C ILE A 92 15.02 8.08 7.15
N THR A 93 14.57 8.81 8.18
CA THR A 93 15.05 8.64 9.55
C THR A 93 13.94 8.06 10.41
N ILE A 94 14.22 6.94 11.05
CA ILE A 94 13.32 6.28 11.99
C ILE A 94 13.80 6.55 13.40
N HIS A 95 13.05 7.29 14.18
CA HIS A 95 13.33 7.60 15.58
C HIS A 95 12.69 6.55 16.49
N ASN A 96 13.43 6.13 17.53
CA ASN A 96 12.93 5.20 18.53
C ASN A 96 13.02 5.81 19.93
N ARG A 97 11.92 5.65 20.70
CA ARG A 97 11.86 5.99 22.11
C ARG A 97 11.64 4.70 22.92
N LEU A 98 12.53 4.40 23.86
CA LEU A 98 12.43 3.21 24.69
C LEU A 98 11.09 3.13 25.46
N LYS A 99 10.51 4.27 25.81
CA LYS A 99 9.20 4.32 26.47
C LYS A 99 8.06 3.73 25.62
N ASP A 100 8.21 3.67 24.29
CA ASP A 100 7.21 3.11 23.37
C ASP A 100 7.30 1.58 23.24
N GLN A 101 8.36 0.96 23.71
CA GLN A 101 8.70 -0.46 23.51
C GLN A 101 7.54 -1.41 23.83
N ASN A 102 6.74 -1.11 24.87
CA ASN A 102 5.62 -1.93 25.28
C ASN A 102 4.26 -1.45 24.75
N THR A 103 4.24 -0.42 23.90
CA THR A 103 3.02 0.03 23.22
C THR A 103 2.77 -0.79 21.96
N ALA A 104 1.52 -0.77 21.46
CA ALA A 104 1.18 -1.46 20.21
C ALA A 104 1.97 -0.90 19.01
N THR A 105 2.19 0.42 18.95
CA THR A 105 2.97 1.08 17.90
C THR A 105 4.47 0.77 18.00
N GLY A 106 5.02 0.73 19.20
CA GLY A 106 6.41 0.36 19.43
C GLY A 106 6.70 -1.10 19.07
N GLN A 107 5.81 -2.02 19.45
CA GLN A 107 5.92 -3.43 19.06
C GLN A 107 5.81 -3.62 17.54
N TRP A 108 4.90 -2.90 16.91
CA TRP A 108 4.73 -2.92 15.46
C TRP A 108 5.96 -2.39 14.71
N SER A 109 6.64 -1.36 15.25
CA SER A 109 7.86 -0.76 14.66
C SER A 109 9.17 -1.42 15.11
N ALA A 110 9.12 -2.51 15.87
CA ALA A 110 10.30 -3.11 16.50
C ALA A 110 11.42 -3.50 15.51
N GLU A 111 11.07 -4.03 14.32
CA GLU A 111 12.06 -4.33 13.28
C GLU A 111 12.71 -3.06 12.72
N LEU A 112 11.90 -2.01 12.45
CA LEU A 112 12.41 -0.73 11.95
C LEU A 112 13.35 -0.04 12.91
N THR A 113 13.14 -0.23 14.22
CA THR A 113 13.92 0.43 15.28
C THR A 113 15.04 -0.44 15.84
N SER A 114 15.21 -1.65 15.30
CA SER A 114 16.30 -2.56 15.66
C SER A 114 17.66 -2.01 15.22
N ALA A 115 18.68 -2.13 16.05
CA ALA A 115 20.05 -1.76 15.66
C ALA A 115 20.65 -2.65 14.56
N ASN A 116 20.07 -3.85 14.36
CA ASN A 116 20.50 -4.81 13.35
C ASN A 116 19.29 -5.42 12.61
N PRO A 117 18.50 -4.59 11.87
CA PRO A 117 17.33 -5.08 11.20
C PRO A 117 17.69 -5.98 10.02
N TRP A 118 16.80 -6.93 9.69
CA TRP A 118 17.03 -7.89 8.61
C TRP A 118 17.20 -7.24 7.22
N PHE A 119 16.66 -6.04 7.03
CA PHE A 119 16.69 -5.31 5.77
C PHE A 119 17.93 -4.42 5.57
N LYS A 120 18.80 -4.27 6.56
CA LYS A 120 19.97 -3.36 6.50
C LYS A 120 20.92 -3.59 5.32
N ASP A 121 20.99 -4.86 4.85
CA ASP A 121 21.96 -5.27 3.84
C ASP A 121 21.48 -5.04 2.40
N PHE A 122 20.18 -4.67 2.18
CA PHE A 122 19.65 -4.43 0.86
C PHE A 122 19.03 -3.04 0.64
N VAL A 123 18.64 -2.33 1.70
CA VAL A 123 18.33 -0.91 1.59
C VAL A 123 19.61 -0.11 1.37
N LEU A 124 19.50 1.08 0.78
CA LEU A 124 20.69 1.88 0.48
C LEU A 124 21.10 2.73 1.70
N ASN A 125 22.42 2.92 1.88
CA ASN A 125 22.97 3.87 2.86
C ASN A 125 22.50 3.66 4.31
N PHE A 126 22.27 2.40 4.74
CA PHE A 126 21.84 2.11 6.10
C PHE A 126 22.88 2.51 7.12
N GLN A 127 22.46 3.23 8.16
CA GLN A 127 23.31 3.60 9.31
C GLN A 127 22.49 3.75 10.59
N ASN A 128 23.09 3.36 11.71
CA ASN A 128 22.61 3.77 13.03
C ASN A 128 23.17 5.16 13.33
N LEU A 129 22.32 6.10 13.74
CA LEU A 129 22.78 7.45 14.07
C LEU A 129 23.53 7.45 15.40
N PRO A 130 24.67 8.14 15.51
CA PRO A 130 25.41 8.28 16.75
C PRO A 130 24.60 9.16 17.74
N ARG A 131 24.87 8.98 19.04
CA ARG A 131 24.08 9.59 20.12
C ARG A 131 24.07 11.12 20.09
N ASP A 132 25.13 11.74 19.66
CA ASP A 132 25.29 13.19 19.52
C ASP A 132 24.46 13.80 18.39
N GLN A 133 23.91 12.97 17.49
CA GLN A 133 23.00 13.37 16.42
C GLN A 133 21.52 13.10 16.76
N LEU A 134 21.23 12.54 17.94
CA LEU A 134 19.85 12.23 18.32
C LEU A 134 19.16 13.45 18.92
N PRO A 135 17.92 13.78 18.49
CA PRO A 135 17.11 14.80 19.14
C PRO A 135 16.81 14.45 20.61
N PRO A 136 16.52 15.45 21.47
CA PRO A 136 16.10 15.20 22.83
C PRO A 136 14.89 14.24 22.92
N GLY A 137 14.99 13.24 23.81
CA GLY A 137 13.96 12.24 24.03
C GLY A 137 13.93 11.10 23.00
N ILE A 138 14.89 11.04 22.09
CA ILE A 138 15.13 9.91 21.19
C ILE A 138 16.28 9.07 21.74
N ASP A 139 16.06 7.78 21.87
CA ASP A 139 17.05 6.85 22.46
C ASP A 139 17.98 6.25 21.41
N ASN A 140 17.45 5.96 20.22
CA ASN A 140 18.22 5.57 19.03
C ASN A 140 17.47 5.95 17.75
N ALA A 141 18.18 6.00 16.63
CA ALA A 141 17.58 6.22 15.33
C ALA A 141 18.40 5.52 14.24
N GLN A 142 17.69 5.10 13.19
CA GLN A 142 18.28 4.57 11.96
C GLN A 142 17.97 5.52 10.81
N ARG A 143 18.93 5.62 9.88
CA ARG A 143 18.75 6.34 8.61
C ARG A 143 19.13 5.41 7.47
N PHE A 144 18.34 5.44 6.41
CA PHE A 144 18.64 4.74 5.17
C PHE A 144 17.91 5.41 3.99
N THR A 145 18.36 5.12 2.76
CA THR A 145 17.65 5.56 1.57
C THR A 145 16.64 4.49 1.18
N SER A 146 15.40 4.90 1.11
CA SER A 146 14.24 4.10 0.70
C SER A 146 13.56 4.75 -0.51
N VAL A 147 12.32 4.38 -0.80
CA VAL A 147 11.49 5.04 -1.80
C VAL A 147 10.26 5.69 -1.16
N CYS A 148 9.93 6.87 -1.67
CA CYS A 148 8.64 7.52 -1.47
C CYS A 148 7.83 7.43 -2.76
N ILE A 149 6.51 7.26 -2.65
CA ILE A 149 5.61 7.01 -3.76
C ILE A 149 4.54 8.08 -3.81
N ASN A 150 4.51 8.87 -4.87
CA ASN A 150 3.39 9.76 -5.14
C ASN A 150 2.22 8.95 -5.69
N THR A 151 1.29 8.59 -4.81
CA THR A 151 0.15 7.72 -5.17
C THR A 151 -0.75 8.32 -6.25
N ALA A 152 -0.84 9.66 -6.33
CA ALA A 152 -1.61 10.36 -7.34
C ALA A 152 -1.00 10.24 -8.76
N ILE A 153 0.28 9.94 -8.86
CA ILE A 153 0.98 9.66 -10.12
C ILE A 153 1.08 8.15 -10.35
N TYR A 154 1.48 7.38 -9.33
CA TYR A 154 1.77 5.96 -9.49
C TYR A 154 0.55 5.13 -9.90
N LEU A 155 -0.63 5.37 -9.33
CA LEU A 155 -1.83 4.62 -9.70
C LEU A 155 -2.25 4.87 -11.17
N PRO A 156 -2.34 6.11 -11.67
CA PRO A 156 -2.54 6.37 -13.10
C PRO A 156 -1.43 5.82 -13.99
N TRP A 157 -0.18 5.85 -13.54
CA TRP A 157 0.94 5.27 -14.28
C TRP A 157 0.75 3.75 -14.44
N LEU A 158 0.37 3.02 -13.38
CA LEU A 158 0.04 1.59 -13.47
C LEU A 158 -1.08 1.31 -14.49
N VAL A 159 -2.14 2.13 -14.50
CA VAL A 159 -3.22 2.04 -15.52
C VAL A 159 -2.63 2.20 -16.92
N SER A 160 -1.78 3.22 -17.13
CA SER A 160 -1.15 3.48 -18.43
C SER A 160 -0.30 2.27 -18.87
N GLN A 161 0.50 1.67 -17.98
CA GLN A 161 1.30 0.48 -18.32
C GLN A 161 0.42 -0.73 -18.65
N CYS A 162 -0.65 -0.95 -17.87
CA CYS A 162 -1.63 -2.00 -18.17
C CYS A 162 -2.25 -1.80 -19.57
N MET A 163 -2.67 -0.57 -19.90
CA MET A 163 -3.28 -0.26 -21.21
C MET A 163 -2.29 -0.44 -22.36
N LYS A 164 -1.01 -0.08 -22.19
CA LYS A 164 0.05 -0.35 -23.16
C LYS A 164 0.19 -1.85 -23.45
N ASN A 165 -0.06 -2.71 -22.47
CA ASN A 165 -0.06 -4.17 -22.61
C ASN A 165 -1.41 -4.73 -23.10
N GLY A 166 -2.40 -3.89 -23.42
CA GLY A 166 -3.70 -4.29 -23.94
C GLY A 166 -4.77 -4.61 -22.89
N CYS A 167 -4.58 -4.23 -21.62
CA CYS A 167 -5.65 -4.33 -20.62
C CYS A 167 -6.80 -3.39 -20.95
N VAL A 168 -8.02 -3.84 -20.70
CA VAL A 168 -9.24 -3.03 -20.81
C VAL A 168 -9.80 -2.75 -19.42
N PHE A 169 -10.17 -1.50 -19.16
CA PHE A 169 -10.72 -1.05 -17.88
C PHE A 169 -12.23 -0.81 -17.99
N LYS A 170 -12.97 -1.31 -17.01
CA LYS A 170 -14.44 -1.11 -16.92
C LYS A 170 -14.80 -0.66 -15.50
N ARG A 171 -15.57 0.42 -15.39
CA ARG A 171 -16.15 0.83 -14.11
C ARG A 171 -17.46 0.09 -13.89
N ALA A 172 -17.53 -0.72 -12.84
CA ALA A 172 -18.75 -1.44 -12.45
C ALA A 172 -18.72 -1.81 -10.97
N VAL A 173 -19.88 -2.03 -10.41
CA VAL A 173 -20.10 -2.55 -9.06
C VAL A 173 -20.62 -3.97 -9.20
N LEU A 174 -19.93 -4.94 -8.62
CA LEU A 174 -20.36 -6.33 -8.59
C LEU A 174 -21.06 -6.61 -7.25
N LYS A 175 -22.14 -7.36 -7.29
CA LYS A 175 -22.84 -7.86 -6.09
C LYS A 175 -22.28 -9.20 -5.64
N HIS A 176 -21.76 -9.98 -6.58
CA HIS A 176 -21.20 -11.30 -6.34
C HIS A 176 -19.94 -11.48 -7.19
N ILE A 177 -18.93 -12.18 -6.64
CA ILE A 177 -17.63 -12.34 -7.33
C ILE A 177 -17.76 -13.15 -8.63
N SER A 178 -18.71 -14.09 -8.70
CA SER A 178 -18.92 -14.90 -9.90
C SER A 178 -19.42 -14.09 -11.10
N GLU A 179 -20.10 -12.94 -10.88
CA GLU A 179 -20.53 -12.04 -11.95
C GLU A 179 -19.34 -11.54 -12.79
N ALA A 180 -18.15 -11.42 -12.17
CA ALA A 180 -16.95 -10.97 -12.86
C ALA A 180 -16.59 -11.85 -14.06
N ALA A 181 -16.90 -13.14 -14.01
CA ALA A 181 -16.58 -14.06 -15.09
C ALA A 181 -17.28 -13.72 -16.42
N GLU A 182 -18.45 -13.08 -16.37
CA GLU A 182 -19.25 -12.71 -17.55
C GLU A 182 -18.93 -11.30 -18.08
N THR A 183 -18.01 -10.59 -17.44
CA THR A 183 -17.77 -9.16 -17.72
C THR A 183 -16.52 -8.89 -18.57
N HIS A 184 -15.83 -9.93 -19.03
CA HIS A 184 -14.62 -9.78 -19.84
C HIS A 184 -14.90 -9.02 -21.15
N HIS A 185 -13.99 -8.13 -21.56
CA HIS A 185 -14.18 -7.24 -22.72
C HIS A 185 -14.38 -7.96 -24.05
N SER A 186 -13.92 -9.20 -24.18
CA SER A 186 -14.14 -10.01 -25.39
C SER A 186 -15.57 -10.56 -25.54
N GLY A 187 -16.45 -10.37 -24.56
CA GLY A 187 -17.78 -10.98 -24.50
C GLY A 187 -17.79 -12.49 -24.19
N LYS A 188 -16.63 -13.09 -24.00
CA LYS A 188 -16.50 -14.50 -23.59
C LYS A 188 -16.26 -14.59 -22.07
N LYS A 189 -16.69 -15.68 -21.47
CA LYS A 189 -16.48 -15.97 -20.06
C LYS A 189 -14.99 -15.98 -19.71
N ALA A 190 -14.65 -15.43 -18.54
CA ALA A 190 -13.28 -15.46 -18.03
C ALA A 190 -12.87 -16.89 -17.64
N ASN A 191 -11.63 -17.22 -17.92
CA ASN A 191 -11.00 -18.46 -17.46
C ASN A 191 -10.69 -18.42 -15.95
N VAL A 192 -10.31 -17.22 -15.47
CA VAL A 192 -9.98 -16.97 -14.06
C VAL A 192 -10.39 -15.54 -13.68
N VAL A 193 -10.91 -15.40 -12.48
CA VAL A 193 -11.18 -14.10 -11.82
C VAL A 193 -10.13 -13.89 -10.74
N VAL A 194 -9.53 -12.70 -10.66
CA VAL A 194 -8.62 -12.32 -9.57
C VAL A 194 -9.31 -11.30 -8.69
N ASN A 195 -9.56 -11.64 -7.44
CA ASN A 195 -10.21 -10.78 -6.46
C ASN A 195 -9.18 -9.91 -5.72
N CYS A 196 -9.15 -8.62 -6.04
CA CYS A 196 -8.32 -7.58 -5.40
C CYS A 196 -9.20 -6.48 -4.80
N THR A 197 -10.38 -6.82 -4.28
CA THR A 197 -11.41 -5.85 -3.87
C THR A 197 -11.14 -5.18 -2.51
N GLY A 198 -10.05 -5.54 -1.84
CA GLY A 198 -9.65 -4.90 -0.58
C GLY A 198 -10.74 -5.01 0.50
N LEU A 199 -11.21 -3.86 1.01
CA LEU A 199 -12.23 -3.82 2.08
C LEU A 199 -13.58 -4.38 1.63
N ALA A 200 -13.93 -4.23 0.35
CA ALA A 200 -15.18 -4.76 -0.18
C ALA A 200 -15.25 -6.30 -0.16
N SER A 201 -14.12 -7.02 -0.02
CA SER A 201 -14.12 -8.49 0.18
C SER A 201 -14.94 -8.93 1.40
N ARG A 202 -15.14 -8.03 2.38
CA ARG A 202 -15.97 -8.30 3.56
C ARG A 202 -17.43 -8.57 3.22
N THR A 203 -17.97 -7.85 2.22
CA THR A 203 -19.42 -7.87 1.91
C THR A 203 -19.72 -8.39 0.51
N LEU A 204 -18.71 -8.59 -0.35
CA LEU A 204 -18.90 -9.09 -1.70
C LEU A 204 -19.44 -10.52 -1.67
N GLY A 205 -20.59 -10.75 -2.29
CA GLY A 205 -21.20 -12.08 -2.38
C GLY A 205 -20.23 -13.11 -2.98
N GLY A 206 -20.25 -14.33 -2.45
CA GLY A 206 -19.33 -15.40 -2.82
C GLY A 206 -17.93 -15.27 -2.23
N VAL A 207 -17.63 -14.17 -1.54
CA VAL A 207 -16.39 -13.96 -0.75
C VAL A 207 -16.74 -13.82 0.73
N ALA A 208 -17.50 -12.77 1.09
CA ALA A 208 -18.05 -12.49 2.41
C ALA A 208 -17.07 -12.79 3.57
N ASP A 209 -15.83 -12.30 3.44
CA ASP A 209 -14.75 -12.58 4.38
C ASP A 209 -14.88 -11.69 5.62
N ASP A 210 -15.39 -12.25 6.71
CA ASP A 210 -15.61 -11.58 8.00
C ASP A 210 -14.31 -11.25 8.75
N GLN A 211 -13.18 -11.84 8.36
CA GLN A 211 -11.85 -11.51 8.89
C GLN A 211 -11.34 -10.15 8.36
N VAL A 212 -11.92 -9.62 7.28
CA VAL A 212 -11.57 -8.31 6.74
C VAL A 212 -12.20 -7.20 7.59
N TYR A 213 -11.40 -6.24 8.01
CA TYR A 213 -11.85 -5.08 8.81
C TYR A 213 -11.11 -3.80 8.40
N PRO A 214 -11.74 -2.63 8.60
CA PRO A 214 -11.09 -1.36 8.31
C PRO A 214 -10.10 -0.99 9.43
N VAL A 215 -8.99 -0.37 9.02
CA VAL A 215 -8.15 0.41 9.92
C VAL A 215 -8.14 1.84 9.41
N ARG A 216 -8.92 2.70 10.09
CA ARG A 216 -9.07 4.09 9.72
C ARG A 216 -7.76 4.85 9.89
N GLY A 217 -7.34 5.53 8.85
CA GLY A 217 -6.20 6.43 8.86
C GLY A 217 -6.62 7.83 8.49
N GLN A 218 -6.40 8.79 9.39
CA GLN A 218 -6.49 10.21 9.09
C GLN A 218 -5.10 10.76 8.84
N ILE A 219 -4.96 11.52 7.75
CA ILE A 219 -3.73 12.18 7.32
C ILE A 219 -4.02 13.61 6.91
N MET A 220 -2.96 14.38 6.73
CA MET A 220 -3.00 15.65 6.04
C MET A 220 -1.96 15.69 4.93
N ILE A 221 -2.23 16.46 3.89
CA ILE A 221 -1.25 16.80 2.85
C ILE A 221 -0.98 18.29 2.95
N VAL A 222 0.30 18.65 3.07
CA VAL A 222 0.79 20.03 3.11
C VAL A 222 1.74 20.29 1.93
N ARG A 223 1.93 21.57 1.53
CA ARG A 223 2.92 21.93 0.50
C ARG A 223 4.35 22.01 1.03
N ASN A 224 4.49 22.13 2.35
CA ASN A 224 5.78 22.21 3.01
C ASN A 224 6.60 20.92 2.76
N ASP A 225 7.89 21.06 2.51
CA ASP A 225 8.79 19.95 2.23
C ASP A 225 10.02 20.03 3.13
N PRO A 226 10.23 19.06 4.05
CA PRO A 226 11.41 19.00 4.92
C PRO A 226 12.63 18.36 4.24
N GLY A 227 12.49 17.89 2.99
CA GLY A 227 13.57 17.28 2.20
C GLY A 227 13.88 15.83 2.53
N SER A 228 13.24 15.21 3.54
CA SER A 228 13.43 13.79 3.87
C SER A 228 12.23 13.21 4.60
N MET A 229 12.07 11.90 4.53
CA MET A 229 11.06 11.18 5.30
C MET A 229 11.50 11.05 6.77
N THR A 230 10.54 11.10 7.67
CA THR A 230 10.78 10.87 9.10
C THR A 230 9.63 10.09 9.71
N SER A 231 9.94 9.17 10.63
CA SER A 231 8.94 8.42 11.40
C SER A 231 9.44 8.23 12.84
N ILE A 232 8.54 7.89 13.76
CA ILE A 232 8.86 7.65 15.17
C ILE A 232 8.05 6.47 15.72
N SER A 233 8.62 5.74 16.68
CA SER A 233 8.10 4.50 17.26
C SER A 233 6.72 4.59 17.90
N GLY A 234 6.29 5.78 18.34
CA GLY A 234 5.00 5.94 19.01
C GLY A 234 4.58 7.40 19.17
N SER A 235 3.46 7.58 19.84
CA SER A 235 2.88 8.89 20.14
C SER A 235 2.59 9.03 21.64
N ASP A 236 2.63 10.26 22.15
CA ASP A 236 2.23 10.57 23.52
C ASP A 236 0.71 10.85 23.62
N ASP A 237 0.00 10.92 22.49
CA ASP A 237 -1.41 11.33 22.43
C ASP A 237 -2.37 10.14 22.51
N GLY A 238 -1.94 8.95 22.06
CA GLY A 238 -2.77 7.75 22.10
C GLY A 238 -2.16 6.54 21.39
N GLY A 239 -2.60 5.34 21.75
CA GLY A 239 -2.07 4.07 21.21
C GLY A 239 -2.48 3.80 19.76
N ASP A 240 -3.45 4.52 19.23
CA ASP A 240 -3.94 4.47 17.86
C ASP A 240 -3.47 5.66 16.99
N GLU A 241 -2.56 6.49 17.52
CA GLU A 241 -1.95 7.60 16.82
C GLU A 241 -0.49 7.30 16.48
N VAL A 242 -0.10 7.63 15.26
CA VAL A 242 1.25 7.45 14.70
C VAL A 242 1.79 8.76 14.17
N SER A 243 3.12 8.88 14.05
CA SER A 243 3.72 10.11 13.52
C SER A 243 4.73 9.78 12.44
N TYR A 244 4.48 10.34 11.26
CA TYR A 244 5.34 10.22 10.09
C TYR A 244 5.18 11.40 9.14
N ILE A 245 6.20 11.64 8.34
CA ILE A 245 6.30 12.71 7.36
C ILE A 245 6.87 12.12 6.09
N PHE A 246 6.13 12.17 4.97
CA PHE A 246 6.54 11.62 3.68
C PHE A 246 6.41 12.65 2.57
N PRO A 247 7.50 13.36 2.20
CA PRO A 247 7.50 14.30 1.09
C PRO A 247 7.48 13.54 -0.24
N ARG A 248 6.43 13.78 -1.03
CA ARG A 248 6.24 13.16 -2.35
C ARG A 248 6.87 14.02 -3.44
N ALA A 249 7.55 13.41 -4.39
CA ALA A 249 8.06 14.11 -5.56
C ALA A 249 6.96 14.66 -6.48
N ALA A 250 7.37 15.47 -7.46
CA ALA A 250 6.55 15.98 -8.55
C ALA A 250 5.29 16.72 -8.07
N GLY A 251 5.44 17.56 -7.03
CA GLY A 251 4.34 18.38 -6.52
C GLY A 251 3.27 17.61 -5.73
N GLY A 252 3.55 16.37 -5.32
CA GLY A 252 2.60 15.55 -4.55
C GLY A 252 2.32 16.03 -3.13
N GLY A 253 3.05 17.06 -2.67
CA GLY A 253 2.99 17.57 -1.30
C GLY A 253 3.59 16.58 -0.29
N THR A 254 3.61 16.97 0.95
CA THR A 254 4.09 16.14 2.06
C THR A 254 2.91 15.55 2.81
N VAL A 255 2.86 14.22 2.93
CA VAL A 255 1.90 13.54 3.79
C VAL A 255 2.41 13.58 5.22
N ILE A 256 1.62 14.16 6.12
CA ILE A 256 1.84 14.09 7.56
C ILE A 256 0.73 13.23 8.19
N GLY A 257 1.10 12.35 9.08
CA GLY A 257 0.14 11.41 9.66
C GLY A 257 0.50 11.01 11.09
N GLY A 258 -0.31 10.33 11.74
CA GLY A 258 -1.70 10.07 11.41
C GLY A 258 -2.37 9.21 12.46
N THR A 259 -3.41 8.48 12.10
CA THR A 259 -4.11 7.55 12.99
C THR A 259 -4.06 6.10 12.48
N TYR A 260 -4.29 5.13 13.40
CA TYR A 260 -4.34 3.70 13.12
C TYR A 260 -5.47 3.05 13.93
N GLN A 261 -6.73 3.40 13.58
CA GLN A 261 -7.92 3.07 14.36
C GLN A 261 -8.62 1.82 13.82
N LYS A 262 -8.44 0.69 14.51
CA LYS A 262 -9.07 -0.59 14.13
C LYS A 262 -10.58 -0.53 14.27
N ASN A 263 -11.30 -1.13 13.30
CA ASN A 263 -12.77 -1.22 13.25
C ASN A 263 -13.49 0.13 13.29
N ASN A 264 -12.82 1.22 12.97
CA ASN A 264 -13.45 2.54 12.85
C ASN A 264 -13.81 2.81 11.39
N TRP A 265 -15.10 3.07 11.14
CA TRP A 265 -15.69 3.35 9.82
C TRP A 265 -15.99 4.83 9.57
N ASP A 266 -15.68 5.72 10.54
CA ASP A 266 -15.99 7.14 10.42
C ASP A 266 -15.32 7.76 9.18
N PRO A 267 -16.11 8.30 8.22
CA PRO A 267 -15.59 8.88 7.00
C PRO A 267 -15.04 10.30 7.18
N LEU A 268 -15.36 10.96 8.28
CA LEU A 268 -15.09 12.39 8.44
C LEU A 268 -13.73 12.63 9.09
N PRO A 269 -12.95 13.62 8.60
CA PRO A 269 -11.77 14.10 9.31
C PRO A 269 -12.16 14.71 10.65
N ASP A 270 -11.53 14.27 11.74
CA ASP A 270 -11.69 14.86 13.06
C ASP A 270 -10.72 16.03 13.21
N PRO A 271 -11.20 17.26 13.53
CA PRO A 271 -10.37 18.46 13.70
C PRO A 271 -9.36 18.33 14.85
N ASN A 272 -9.69 17.60 15.91
CA ASN A 272 -8.78 17.40 17.05
C ASN A 272 -7.60 16.51 16.64
N PHE A 273 -7.86 15.41 15.90
CA PHE A 273 -6.78 14.62 15.31
C PHE A 273 -5.94 15.45 14.34
N ALA A 274 -6.56 16.27 13.48
CA ALA A 274 -5.84 17.13 12.55
C ALA A 274 -4.87 18.06 13.30
N ASN A 275 -5.33 18.72 14.36
CA ASN A 275 -4.49 19.60 15.16
C ASN A 275 -3.31 18.83 15.82
N ARG A 276 -3.56 17.66 16.43
CA ARG A 276 -2.50 16.83 17.01
C ARG A 276 -1.52 16.34 15.95
N ILE A 277 -1.98 15.95 14.75
CA ILE A 277 -1.12 15.54 13.64
C ILE A 277 -0.16 16.69 13.26
N MET A 278 -0.66 17.93 13.13
CA MET A 278 0.18 19.09 12.82
C MET A 278 1.22 19.35 13.90
N GLN A 279 0.82 19.35 15.16
CA GLN A 279 1.74 19.57 16.29
C GLN A 279 2.82 18.50 16.37
N ARG A 280 2.45 17.21 16.19
CA ARG A 280 3.41 16.11 16.17
C ARG A 280 4.37 16.19 14.99
N ALA A 281 3.88 16.55 13.81
CA ALA A 281 4.72 16.69 12.62
C ALA A 281 5.79 17.78 12.83
N LEU A 282 5.44 18.95 13.38
CA LEU A 282 6.41 20.01 13.69
C LEU A 282 7.39 19.61 14.79
N LYS A 283 6.94 18.85 15.80
CA LYS A 283 7.84 18.31 16.83
C LYS A 283 8.80 17.26 16.26
N LEU A 284 8.33 16.46 15.32
CA LEU A 284 9.11 15.40 14.68
C LEU A 284 10.14 15.97 13.68
N ASP A 285 9.75 16.96 12.89
CA ASP A 285 10.64 17.66 11.97
C ASP A 285 10.29 19.15 11.87
N PRO A 286 10.99 20.01 12.64
CA PRO A 286 10.77 21.46 12.62
C PRO A 286 11.04 22.12 11.25
N ARG A 287 11.80 21.46 10.35
CA ARG A 287 12.10 21.98 9.00
C ARG A 287 10.85 22.08 8.10
N LEU A 288 9.72 21.50 8.51
CA LEU A 288 8.43 21.66 7.81
C LEU A 288 8.00 23.13 7.70
N VAL A 289 8.40 23.99 8.62
CA VAL A 289 8.05 25.41 8.61
C VAL A 289 9.29 26.27 8.77
N LYS A 290 9.17 27.57 8.53
CA LYS A 290 10.25 28.51 8.78
C LYS A 290 10.47 28.65 10.29
N GLU A 291 11.72 28.97 10.67
CA GLU A 291 12.07 29.21 12.06
C GLU A 291 11.13 30.24 12.72
N GLY A 292 10.65 29.89 13.90
CA GLY A 292 9.71 30.72 14.68
C GLY A 292 8.24 30.58 14.31
N GLN A 293 7.90 29.79 13.26
CA GLN A 293 6.51 29.48 12.92
C GLN A 293 6.01 28.22 13.63
N GLY A 294 4.75 28.21 13.99
CA GLY A 294 4.01 27.06 14.49
C GLY A 294 3.17 26.38 13.39
N VAL A 295 2.03 25.82 13.80
CA VAL A 295 1.10 25.12 12.89
C VAL A 295 0.52 26.04 11.80
N GLU A 296 0.48 27.32 12.04
CA GLU A 296 0.06 28.34 11.06
C GLU A 296 1.01 28.48 9.87
N GLY A 297 2.24 27.98 10.00
CA GLY A 297 3.21 27.92 8.90
C GLY A 297 2.98 26.73 7.94
N LEU A 298 2.07 25.82 8.26
CA LEU A 298 1.72 24.70 7.39
C LEU A 298 0.72 25.11 6.31
N ASP A 299 1.11 24.99 5.05
CA ASP A 299 0.24 25.24 3.89
C ASP A 299 -0.56 23.95 3.57
N ILE A 300 -1.76 23.86 4.17
CA ILE A 300 -2.61 22.67 4.09
C ILE A 300 -3.26 22.57 2.71
N VAL A 301 -2.99 21.49 1.99
CA VAL A 301 -3.64 21.16 0.72
C VAL A 301 -4.98 20.48 0.98
N ARG A 302 -5.00 19.47 1.86
CA ARG A 302 -6.23 18.75 2.24
C ARG A 302 -6.07 17.89 3.48
N HIS A 303 -7.19 17.62 4.12
CA HIS A 303 -7.36 16.51 5.04
C HIS A 303 -7.75 15.24 4.28
N GLY A 304 -7.35 14.08 4.76
CA GLY A 304 -7.68 12.79 4.16
C GLY A 304 -8.05 11.75 5.19
N VAL A 305 -9.06 10.94 4.85
CA VAL A 305 -9.44 9.74 5.61
C VAL A 305 -9.52 8.57 4.64
N GLY A 306 -8.87 7.47 4.99
CA GLY A 306 -8.94 6.23 4.23
C GLY A 306 -9.01 5.01 5.13
N LEU A 307 -9.70 3.99 4.68
CA LEU A 307 -9.89 2.73 5.41
C LEU A 307 -8.91 1.68 4.87
N ARG A 308 -7.83 1.40 5.60
CA ARG A 308 -6.89 0.33 5.23
C ARG A 308 -7.58 -1.02 5.34
N PRO A 309 -7.56 -1.85 4.28
CA PRO A 309 -8.22 -3.15 4.28
C PRO A 309 -7.36 -4.19 5.00
N ALA A 310 -7.46 -4.26 6.32
CA ALA A 310 -6.76 -5.25 7.11
C ALA A 310 -7.54 -6.58 7.17
N ARG A 311 -6.83 -7.68 7.46
CA ARG A 311 -7.40 -9.01 7.68
C ARG A 311 -6.73 -9.66 8.89
N THR A 312 -7.46 -10.38 9.70
CA THR A 312 -7.00 -10.92 10.98
C THR A 312 -5.78 -11.83 10.83
N ASP A 313 -5.83 -12.75 9.86
CA ASP A 313 -4.74 -13.72 9.62
C ASP A 313 -3.78 -13.27 8.49
N GLY A 314 -3.74 -11.95 8.22
CA GLY A 314 -2.93 -11.40 7.14
C GLY A 314 -3.58 -11.51 5.75
N PRO A 315 -2.85 -11.16 4.69
CA PRO A 315 -3.36 -11.17 3.32
C PRO A 315 -3.85 -12.56 2.88
N ARG A 316 -4.98 -12.59 2.19
CA ARG A 316 -5.49 -13.80 1.54
C ARG A 316 -4.97 -13.87 0.11
N ILE A 317 -4.03 -14.80 -0.15
CA ILE A 317 -3.46 -15.04 -1.48
C ILE A 317 -3.56 -16.52 -1.77
N GLU A 318 -4.69 -16.95 -2.36
CA GLU A 318 -4.99 -18.36 -2.58
C GLU A 318 -5.98 -18.59 -3.72
N LYS A 319 -6.07 -19.85 -4.19
CA LYS A 319 -7.08 -20.30 -5.16
C LYS A 319 -8.37 -20.63 -4.45
N ASP A 320 -9.49 -20.32 -5.10
CA ASP A 320 -10.84 -20.68 -4.68
C ASP A 320 -11.71 -21.05 -5.88
N GLN A 321 -12.90 -21.59 -5.61
CA GLN A 321 -13.93 -21.83 -6.61
C GLN A 321 -15.29 -21.41 -6.07
N VAL A 322 -15.89 -20.41 -6.71
CA VAL A 322 -17.17 -19.82 -6.31
C VAL A 322 -18.15 -19.97 -7.46
N ASP A 323 -19.27 -20.70 -7.26
CA ASP A 323 -20.30 -20.97 -8.29
C ASP A 323 -19.71 -21.48 -9.61
N GLY A 324 -18.72 -22.36 -9.52
CA GLY A 324 -18.04 -22.92 -10.69
C GLY A 324 -17.00 -21.99 -11.34
N VAL A 325 -16.87 -20.72 -10.89
CA VAL A 325 -15.85 -19.78 -11.35
C VAL A 325 -14.55 -20.02 -10.57
N LYS A 326 -13.42 -20.09 -11.28
CA LYS A 326 -12.09 -20.15 -10.67
C LYS A 326 -11.70 -18.75 -10.22
N VAL A 327 -11.40 -18.62 -8.94
CA VAL A 327 -11.03 -17.34 -8.31
C VAL A 327 -9.63 -17.44 -7.71
N VAL A 328 -8.82 -16.41 -7.86
CA VAL A 328 -7.59 -16.18 -7.10
C VAL A 328 -7.79 -14.95 -6.25
N HIS A 329 -7.68 -15.08 -4.93
CA HIS A 329 -7.75 -13.96 -4.01
C HIS A 329 -6.38 -13.29 -3.88
N ASN A 330 -6.37 -11.97 -3.74
CA ASN A 330 -5.19 -11.15 -3.43
C ASN A 330 -5.65 -9.85 -2.75
N TYR A 331 -5.96 -9.91 -1.45
CA TYR A 331 -6.46 -8.79 -0.66
C TYR A 331 -6.10 -8.90 0.82
N GLY A 332 -6.42 -7.87 1.62
CA GLY A 332 -6.24 -7.89 3.08
C GLY A 332 -4.88 -7.38 3.56
N HIS A 333 -4.18 -6.58 2.74
CA HIS A 333 -2.80 -6.11 3.01
C HIS A 333 -2.70 -4.98 4.06
N GLY A 334 -3.83 -4.49 4.60
CA GLY A 334 -3.82 -3.44 5.61
C GLY A 334 -3.08 -2.17 5.16
N GLY A 335 -2.11 -1.73 5.96
CA GLY A 335 -1.27 -0.57 5.67
C GLY A 335 -0.07 -0.86 4.74
N PHE A 336 0.15 -2.10 4.34
CA PHE A 336 1.39 -2.54 3.68
C PHE A 336 1.26 -2.76 2.16
N GLY A 337 0.08 -2.53 1.59
CA GLY A 337 -0.25 -2.89 0.22
C GLY A 337 0.73 -2.42 -0.85
N TYR A 338 1.37 -1.25 -0.70
CA TYR A 338 2.39 -0.77 -1.64
C TYR A 338 3.70 -1.53 -1.52
N GLN A 339 4.19 -1.73 -0.30
CA GLN A 339 5.51 -2.32 -0.06
C GLN A 339 5.57 -3.85 -0.24
N VAL A 340 4.41 -4.51 -0.37
CA VAL A 340 4.32 -5.93 -0.72
C VAL A 340 3.67 -6.15 -2.09
N SER A 341 3.41 -5.09 -2.87
CA SER A 341 2.56 -5.12 -4.05
C SER A 341 3.06 -6.09 -5.13
N PHE A 342 4.35 -6.05 -5.45
CA PHE A 342 4.90 -6.90 -6.51
C PHE A 342 4.95 -8.36 -6.11
N SER A 343 5.48 -8.69 -4.94
CA SER A 343 5.60 -10.07 -4.48
C SER A 343 4.25 -10.76 -4.30
N CYS A 344 3.26 -10.06 -3.73
CA CYS A 344 1.90 -10.59 -3.60
C CYS A 344 1.22 -10.75 -4.97
N ALA A 345 1.47 -9.82 -5.91
CA ALA A 345 0.97 -9.94 -7.27
C ALA A 345 1.64 -11.10 -8.02
N GLU A 346 2.95 -11.31 -7.90
CA GLU A 346 3.67 -12.45 -8.47
C GLU A 346 3.12 -13.78 -7.96
N LYS A 347 2.87 -13.88 -6.64
CA LYS A 347 2.22 -15.06 -6.05
C LYS A 347 0.84 -15.30 -6.65
N ALA A 348 0.00 -14.27 -6.77
CA ALA A 348 -1.32 -14.37 -7.39
C ALA A 348 -1.24 -14.77 -8.87
N VAL A 349 -0.29 -14.21 -9.64
CA VAL A 349 -0.03 -14.60 -11.04
C VAL A 349 0.41 -16.05 -11.16
N GLY A 350 1.25 -16.53 -10.25
CA GLY A 350 1.63 -17.95 -10.18
C GLY A 350 0.40 -18.85 -10.02
N LEU A 351 -0.51 -18.52 -9.10
CA LEU A 351 -1.76 -19.27 -8.90
C LEU A 351 -2.70 -19.22 -10.12
N VAL A 352 -2.77 -18.08 -10.82
CA VAL A 352 -3.50 -17.98 -12.10
C VAL A 352 -2.91 -18.90 -13.15
N ASN A 353 -1.58 -18.92 -13.30
CA ASN A 353 -0.89 -19.79 -14.26
C ASN A 353 -1.10 -21.27 -13.97
N GLU A 354 -1.11 -21.68 -12.70
CA GLU A 354 -1.44 -23.06 -12.31
C GLU A 354 -2.87 -23.46 -12.74
N ILE A 355 -3.86 -22.58 -12.56
CA ILE A 355 -5.24 -22.82 -12.99
C ILE A 355 -5.31 -22.98 -14.51
N ILE A 356 -4.63 -22.09 -15.24
CA ILE A 356 -4.58 -22.12 -16.71
C ILE A 356 -3.95 -23.42 -17.22
N GLN A 357 -2.83 -23.84 -16.62
CA GLN A 357 -2.16 -25.08 -16.98
C GLN A 357 -3.05 -26.30 -16.76
N GLN A 358 -3.73 -26.39 -15.63
CA GLN A 358 -4.67 -27.47 -15.33
C GLN A 358 -5.83 -27.54 -16.33
N GLN A 359 -6.35 -26.37 -16.80
CA GLN A 359 -7.39 -26.33 -17.84
C GLN A 359 -6.86 -26.83 -19.19
N HIS A 360 -5.62 -26.45 -19.54
CA HIS A 360 -4.99 -26.88 -20.78
C HIS A 360 -4.74 -28.40 -20.83
N ASP A 361 -4.28 -28.99 -19.72
CA ASP A 361 -4.00 -30.40 -19.62
C ASP A 361 -5.29 -31.23 -19.70
N ARG A 362 -6.38 -30.78 -19.08
CA ARG A 362 -7.72 -31.41 -19.20
C ARG A 362 -8.32 -31.33 -20.61
N ALA A 363 -8.01 -30.30 -21.37
CA ALA A 363 -8.51 -30.15 -22.74
C ALA A 363 -7.76 -31.03 -23.76
N LYS A 364 -6.66 -31.66 -23.36
CA LYS A 364 -5.87 -32.60 -24.17
C LYS A 364 -6.24 -34.06 -23.94
N LEU A 365 -6.96 -34.34 -22.84
CA LEU A 365 -7.50 -35.68 -22.52
C LEU A 365 -8.90 -35.85 -23.12
#